data_836cdb2df893943d3f4056c50ae84acd
#
_entry.id   836cdb2df893943d3f4056c50ae84acd
#
_cell.length_a   1.000
_cell.length_b   1.000
_cell.length_c   1.000
_cell.angle_alpha   90.00
_cell.angle_beta   90.00
_cell.angle_gamma   90.00
#
_symmetry.space_group_name_H-M   'P 1'
#
loop_
_entity.id
_entity.type
_entity.pdbx_description
1 polymer ?
#
loop_
_entity_poly.entity_id
_entity_poly.type
_entity_poly.pdbx_seq_one_letter_code
_entity_poly.pdbx_strand_id
1 'polypeptide(L)'
;SFNSDNVRYTTLQRSTLIEFLKDEIYNQHLRFGKRIKEVSELKGKILIKFDDNTNDLVDHVIGADGIFSNTRNFFEKKKINPSFQKAVALRLILKSKPDIKVNEQNISLFMGSNMHLVLYPINEKNEFNLTCIIRNKVPNLENLKSFIKQKVLSQNPNLESLFNDKIRSWPLYSTKKILKPQNQKIFYIGD
;
A
#
# COMPACT_ATOMS: atom_id res chain seq x y z
N SER A 1 3.54 -13.43 -22.65
CA SER A 1 4.53 -12.92 -21.71
C SER A 1 4.49 -11.41 -21.71
N PHE A 2 4.51 -10.78 -20.55
CA PHE A 2 4.64 -9.32 -20.45
C PHE A 2 6.12 -8.87 -20.49
N ASN A 3 7.05 -9.79 -20.46
CA ASN A 3 8.47 -9.51 -20.64
C ASN A 3 8.81 -9.54 -22.12
N SER A 4 9.27 -8.41 -22.63
CA SER A 4 10.01 -8.33 -23.89
C SER A 4 11.47 -8.06 -23.57
N ASP A 5 12.36 -8.25 -24.57
CA ASP A 5 13.79 -8.02 -24.39
C ASP A 5 14.14 -6.59 -23.91
N ASN A 6 13.21 -5.64 -24.14
CA ASN A 6 13.38 -4.23 -23.81
C ASN A 6 12.65 -3.79 -22.52
N VAL A 7 11.73 -4.62 -21.98
CA VAL A 7 10.96 -4.29 -20.78
C VAL A 7 10.96 -5.50 -19.85
N ARG A 8 11.77 -5.44 -18.80
CA ARG A 8 11.81 -6.49 -17.78
C ARG A 8 10.85 -6.15 -16.63
N TYR A 9 10.04 -7.10 -16.26
CA TYR A 9 9.21 -7.02 -15.08
C TYR A 9 9.96 -7.62 -13.88
N THR A 10 10.13 -6.83 -12.82
CA THR A 10 10.82 -7.25 -11.61
C THR A 10 9.88 -7.20 -10.42
N THR A 11 9.87 -8.27 -9.63
CA THR A 11 9.15 -8.34 -8.36
C THR A 11 10.15 -8.33 -7.21
N LEU A 12 9.88 -7.57 -6.15
CA LEU A 12 10.72 -7.50 -4.96
C LEU A 12 9.88 -7.19 -3.72
N GLN A 13 10.46 -7.42 -2.55
CA GLN A 13 9.85 -7.01 -1.29
C GLN A 13 9.89 -5.48 -1.15
N ARG A 14 8.82 -4.92 -0.59
CA ARG A 14 8.76 -3.47 -0.32
C ARG A 14 9.88 -3.00 0.62
N SER A 15 10.25 -3.81 1.61
CA SER A 15 11.37 -3.50 2.53
C SER A 15 12.68 -3.32 1.76
N THR A 16 13.00 -4.25 0.87
CA THR A 16 14.21 -4.20 0.04
C THR A 16 14.25 -2.94 -0.83
N LEU A 17 13.11 -2.57 -1.43
CA LEU A 17 13.03 -1.32 -2.19
C LEU A 17 13.26 -0.09 -1.30
N ILE A 18 12.67 -0.07 -0.09
CA ILE A 18 12.83 1.04 0.85
C ILE A 18 14.28 1.15 1.32
N GLU A 19 14.94 0.04 1.63
CA GLU A 19 16.36 0.01 2.01
C GLU A 19 17.23 0.54 0.88
N PHE A 20 17.05 0.04 -0.33
CA PHE A 20 17.76 0.53 -1.51
C PHE A 20 17.59 2.05 -1.72
N LEU A 21 16.35 2.54 -1.67
CA LEU A 21 16.08 3.98 -1.83
C LEU A 21 16.65 4.82 -0.69
N LYS A 22 16.65 4.27 0.54
CA LYS A 22 17.21 4.96 1.71
C LYS A 22 18.72 5.12 1.61
N ASP A 23 19.43 4.15 1.06
CA ASP A 23 20.88 4.18 0.93
C ASP A 23 21.35 5.28 -0.05
N GLU A 24 20.46 5.67 -0.99
CA GLU A 24 20.70 6.79 -1.91
C GLU A 24 20.46 8.19 -1.27
N ILE A 25 19.89 8.24 -0.06
CA ILE A 25 19.58 9.51 0.62
C ILE A 25 20.59 9.76 1.73
N TYR A 26 21.21 10.94 1.73
CA TYR A 26 22.08 11.33 2.83
C TYR A 26 21.32 11.30 4.17
N ASN A 27 21.86 10.58 5.15
CA ASN A 27 21.22 10.36 6.47
C ASN A 27 20.79 11.66 7.18
N GLN A 28 21.52 12.75 6.99
CA GLN A 28 21.18 14.07 7.53
C GLN A 28 19.84 14.64 7.03
N HIS A 29 19.32 14.13 5.91
CA HIS A 29 18.05 14.56 5.34
C HIS A 29 16.88 13.69 5.79
N LEU A 30 17.14 12.59 6.52
CA LEU A 30 16.11 11.68 7.02
C LEU A 30 15.86 11.93 8.51
N ARG A 31 14.64 12.30 8.84
CA ARG A 31 14.19 12.51 10.22
C ARG A 31 12.97 11.65 10.49
N PHE A 32 13.13 10.65 11.33
CA PHE A 32 12.07 9.74 11.76
C PHE A 32 11.37 10.25 13.02
N GLY A 33 10.18 9.70 13.31
CA GLY A 33 9.42 10.06 14.51
C GLY A 33 8.79 11.45 14.49
N LYS A 34 8.84 12.16 13.36
CA LYS A 34 8.25 13.48 13.21
C LYS A 34 6.78 13.38 12.80
N ARG A 35 5.88 13.83 13.64
CA ARG A 35 4.46 13.95 13.34
C ARG A 35 4.07 15.43 13.28
N ILE A 36 3.43 15.83 12.21
CA ILE A 36 2.97 17.20 12.03
C ILE A 36 1.83 17.47 13.02
N LYS A 37 1.99 18.53 13.82
CA LYS A 37 1.00 19.04 14.77
C LYS A 37 0.24 20.25 14.22
N GLU A 38 0.96 21.14 13.55
CA GLU A 38 0.40 22.38 13.02
C GLU A 38 1.16 22.81 11.78
N VAL A 39 0.47 23.48 10.88
CA VAL A 39 1.06 24.11 9.70
C VAL A 39 0.49 25.50 9.56
N SER A 40 1.36 26.49 9.31
CA SER A 40 0.99 27.88 9.08
C SER A 40 1.89 28.52 8.03
N GLU A 41 1.46 29.64 7.48
CA GLU A 41 2.29 30.44 6.59
C GLU A 41 2.98 31.56 7.39
N LEU A 42 4.30 31.71 7.21
CA LEU A 42 5.11 32.71 7.86
C LEU A 42 6.07 33.36 6.86
N LYS A 43 5.93 34.66 6.62
CA LYS A 43 6.80 35.45 5.73
C LYS A 43 6.99 34.82 4.35
N GLY A 44 5.90 34.29 3.76
CA GLY A 44 5.93 33.65 2.47
C GLY A 44 6.59 32.27 2.44
N LYS A 45 6.84 31.65 3.58
CA LYS A 45 7.30 30.27 3.75
C LYS A 45 6.29 29.45 4.54
N ILE A 46 6.44 28.15 4.56
CA ILE A 46 5.60 27.23 5.33
C ILE A 46 6.32 26.87 6.62
N LEU A 47 5.72 27.20 7.75
CA LEU A 47 6.14 26.77 9.08
C LEU A 47 5.40 25.49 9.45
N ILE A 48 6.16 24.42 9.69
CA ILE A 48 5.67 23.13 10.14
C ILE A 48 6.10 22.95 11.60
N LYS A 49 5.14 22.73 12.50
CA LYS A 49 5.40 22.36 13.89
C LYS A 49 5.13 20.90 14.10
N PHE A 50 6.00 20.21 14.83
CA PHE A 50 5.89 18.79 15.14
C PHE A 50 5.45 18.55 16.59
N ASP A 51 4.95 17.34 16.86
CA ASP A 51 4.47 16.94 18.20
C ASP A 51 5.58 17.00 19.26
N ASP A 52 6.83 16.84 18.85
CA ASP A 52 8.03 16.94 19.71
C ASP A 52 8.48 18.39 19.98
N ASN A 53 7.64 19.37 19.66
CA ASN A 53 7.87 20.81 19.80
C ASN A 53 9.00 21.38 18.93
N THR A 54 9.56 20.61 18.01
CA THR A 54 10.46 21.15 16.98
C THR A 54 9.66 21.76 15.84
N ASN A 55 10.33 22.56 15.02
CA ASN A 55 9.71 23.19 13.86
C ASN A 55 10.68 23.27 12.69
N ASP A 56 10.12 23.37 11.49
CA ASP A 56 10.85 23.66 10.23
C ASP A 56 10.18 24.79 9.49
N LEU A 57 10.99 25.63 8.87
CA LEU A 57 10.54 26.69 7.97
C LEU A 57 11.05 26.36 6.57
N VAL A 58 10.11 26.04 5.66
CA VAL A 58 10.43 25.52 4.33
C VAL A 58 9.76 26.32 3.22
N ASP A 59 10.32 26.29 2.02
CA ASP A 59 9.75 26.99 0.87
C ASP A 59 8.61 26.19 0.23
N HIS A 60 8.73 24.84 0.20
CA HIS A 60 7.73 23.94 -0.38
C HIS A 60 7.54 22.70 0.48
N VAL A 61 6.37 22.08 0.38
CA VAL A 61 6.04 20.81 1.02
C VAL A 61 5.54 19.82 -0.02
N ILE A 62 6.08 18.61 0.03
CA ILE A 62 5.58 17.47 -0.75
C ILE A 62 4.95 16.46 0.22
N GLY A 63 3.63 16.33 0.17
CA GLY A 63 2.88 15.35 0.95
C GLY A 63 2.84 14.01 0.22
N ALA A 64 3.43 12.98 0.83
CA ALA A 64 3.49 11.62 0.32
C ALA A 64 2.95 10.61 1.34
N ASP A 65 2.08 11.04 2.25
CA ASP A 65 1.58 10.29 3.39
C ASP A 65 0.29 9.48 3.09
N GLY A 66 0.00 9.27 1.80
CA GLY A 66 -0.96 8.32 1.29
C GLY A 66 -2.43 8.71 1.46
N ILE A 67 -3.31 7.73 1.30
CA ILE A 67 -4.76 7.95 1.20
C ILE A 67 -5.38 8.56 2.46
N PHE A 68 -4.83 8.31 3.64
CA PHE A 68 -5.25 8.90 4.92
C PHE A 68 -4.42 10.12 5.31
N SER A 69 -3.87 10.84 4.33
CA SER A 69 -2.95 11.96 4.49
C SER A 69 -3.41 12.98 5.53
N ASN A 70 -2.62 13.15 6.56
CA ASN A 70 -2.77 14.24 7.51
C ASN A 70 -2.26 15.56 6.93
N THR A 71 -1.17 15.52 6.17
CA THR A 71 -0.60 16.67 5.47
C THR A 71 -1.66 17.37 4.64
N ARG A 72 -2.40 16.61 3.82
CA ARG A 72 -3.49 17.14 3.02
C ARG A 72 -4.61 17.77 3.88
N ASN A 73 -5.01 17.13 4.98
CA ASN A 73 -6.05 17.67 5.85
C ASN A 73 -5.64 19.01 6.48
N PHE A 74 -4.37 19.17 6.84
CA PHE A 74 -3.84 20.42 7.38
C PHE A 74 -3.90 21.57 6.36
N PHE A 75 -3.41 21.32 5.15
CA PHE A 75 -3.30 22.37 4.13
C PHE A 75 -4.63 22.70 3.46
N GLU A 76 -5.48 21.73 3.21
CA GLU A 76 -6.81 21.95 2.63
C GLU A 76 -7.83 22.46 3.65
N LYS A 77 -7.47 22.54 4.94
CA LYS A 77 -8.34 22.93 6.05
C LYS A 77 -9.68 22.17 6.05
N LYS A 78 -9.67 20.97 5.48
CA LYS A 78 -10.83 20.12 5.30
C LYS A 78 -10.47 18.66 5.55
N LYS A 79 -11.23 18.00 6.41
CA LYS A 79 -11.09 16.56 6.61
C LYS A 79 -11.58 15.83 5.37
N ILE A 80 -10.67 15.17 4.67
CA ILE A 80 -10.98 14.34 3.52
C ILE A 80 -11.07 12.89 4.00
N ASN A 81 -12.27 12.33 3.92
CA ASN A 81 -12.52 10.95 4.31
C ASN A 81 -12.48 10.05 3.08
N PRO A 82 -11.55 9.10 3.00
CA PRO A 82 -11.56 8.10 1.96
C PRO A 82 -12.82 7.25 1.99
N SER A 83 -13.30 6.84 0.83
CA SER A 83 -14.48 5.97 0.69
C SER A 83 -14.05 4.52 0.53
N PHE A 84 -14.71 3.62 1.24
CA PHE A 84 -14.50 2.17 1.08
C PHE A 84 -14.97 1.70 -0.29
N GLN A 85 -14.11 0.98 -1.00
CA GLN A 85 -14.35 0.54 -2.39
C GLN A 85 -15.11 -0.79 -2.50
N LYS A 86 -15.72 -1.22 -1.41
CA LYS A 86 -16.44 -2.50 -1.34
C LYS A 86 -15.54 -3.68 -1.79
N ALA A 87 -14.28 -3.61 -1.41
CA ALA A 87 -13.30 -4.66 -1.67
C ALA A 87 -12.27 -4.74 -0.54
N VAL A 88 -11.81 -5.96 -0.28
CA VAL A 88 -10.80 -6.27 0.73
C VAL A 88 -9.66 -7.00 0.05
N ALA A 89 -8.43 -6.61 0.35
CA ALA A 89 -7.23 -7.31 -0.04
C ALA A 89 -6.81 -8.28 1.07
N LEU A 90 -6.63 -9.54 0.75
CA LEU A 90 -5.96 -10.52 1.60
C LEU A 90 -4.50 -10.59 1.15
N ARG A 91 -3.56 -10.52 2.10
CA ARG A 91 -2.13 -10.56 1.79
C ARG A 91 -1.40 -11.54 2.69
N LEU A 92 -0.44 -12.25 2.08
CA LEU A 92 0.40 -13.22 2.75
C LEU A 92 1.74 -13.33 2.03
N ILE A 93 2.81 -13.55 2.77
CA ILE A 93 4.09 -14.02 2.23
C ILE A 93 4.23 -15.49 2.59
N LEU A 94 4.28 -16.33 1.56
CA LEU A 94 4.61 -17.75 1.68
C LEU A 94 6.12 -17.89 1.76
N LYS A 95 6.60 -18.63 2.75
CA LYS A 95 8.03 -18.84 3.02
C LYS A 95 8.63 -20.03 2.27
N SER A 96 7.82 -20.68 1.45
CA SER A 96 8.19 -21.81 0.60
C SER A 96 7.31 -21.84 -0.65
N LYS A 97 7.73 -22.61 -1.63
CA LYS A 97 6.92 -22.89 -2.81
C LYS A 97 5.55 -23.45 -2.39
N PRO A 98 4.46 -22.89 -2.94
CA PRO A 98 3.12 -23.42 -2.68
C PRO A 98 2.92 -24.78 -3.34
N ASP A 99 2.13 -25.64 -2.67
CA ASP A 99 1.73 -26.96 -3.20
C ASP A 99 0.58 -26.84 -4.22
N ILE A 100 0.83 -26.02 -5.24
CA ILE A 100 -0.03 -25.87 -6.41
C ILE A 100 0.84 -25.69 -7.64
N LYS A 101 0.30 -26.07 -8.81
CA LYS A 101 1.04 -25.93 -10.07
C LYS A 101 1.15 -24.44 -10.47
N VAL A 102 2.28 -23.82 -10.15
CA VAL A 102 2.61 -22.43 -10.54
C VAL A 102 3.99 -22.36 -11.16
N ASN A 103 4.18 -21.41 -12.04
CA ASN A 103 5.51 -21.11 -12.56
C ASN A 103 6.28 -20.23 -11.55
N GLU A 104 7.47 -20.68 -11.17
CA GLU A 104 8.31 -20.02 -10.16
C GLU A 104 8.97 -18.73 -10.66
N GLN A 105 8.96 -18.50 -11.95
CA GLN A 105 9.56 -17.31 -12.57
C GLN A 105 8.53 -16.29 -13.04
N ASN A 106 7.23 -16.62 -12.94
CA ASN A 106 6.16 -15.79 -13.49
C ASN A 106 5.14 -15.41 -12.42
N ILE A 107 4.37 -14.38 -12.74
CA ILE A 107 3.18 -14.04 -11.98
C ILE A 107 2.06 -15.01 -12.39
N SER A 108 1.45 -15.65 -11.41
CA SER A 108 0.28 -16.50 -11.57
C SER A 108 -0.98 -15.73 -11.15
N LEU A 109 -1.97 -15.68 -12.01
CA LEU A 109 -3.24 -15.01 -11.79
C LEU A 109 -4.38 -16.02 -11.79
N PHE A 110 -5.13 -16.08 -10.69
CA PHE A 110 -6.34 -16.89 -10.53
C PHE A 110 -7.55 -15.97 -10.51
N MET A 111 -8.46 -16.17 -11.44
CA MET A 111 -9.68 -15.37 -11.59
C MET A 111 -10.89 -16.14 -11.08
N GLY A 112 -11.75 -15.48 -10.34
CA GLY A 112 -13.00 -16.02 -9.85
C GLY A 112 -14.11 -14.98 -9.88
N SER A 113 -15.35 -15.40 -9.62
CA SER A 113 -16.47 -14.46 -9.47
C SER A 113 -16.24 -13.52 -8.28
N ASN A 114 -16.16 -12.22 -8.55
CA ASN A 114 -15.92 -11.19 -7.53
C ASN A 114 -14.58 -11.29 -6.77
N MET A 115 -13.61 -12.03 -7.30
CA MET A 115 -12.27 -12.13 -6.74
C MET A 115 -11.22 -12.34 -7.82
N HIS A 116 -10.00 -11.92 -7.51
CA HIS A 116 -8.80 -12.39 -8.20
C HIS A 116 -7.66 -12.56 -7.20
N LEU A 117 -6.83 -13.56 -7.43
CA LEU A 117 -5.66 -13.86 -6.63
C LEU A 117 -4.42 -13.78 -7.52
N VAL A 118 -3.41 -13.06 -7.05
CA VAL A 118 -2.11 -12.91 -7.69
C VAL A 118 -1.07 -13.55 -6.79
N LEU A 119 -0.26 -14.42 -7.38
CA LEU A 119 0.83 -15.11 -6.72
C LEU A 119 2.10 -14.93 -7.54
N TYR A 120 3.19 -14.47 -6.93
CA TYR A 120 4.45 -14.22 -7.61
C TYR A 120 5.65 -14.36 -6.68
N PRO A 121 6.81 -14.80 -7.21
CA PRO A 121 8.05 -14.86 -6.44
C PRO A 121 8.54 -13.45 -6.08
N ILE A 122 9.17 -13.29 -4.92
CA ILE A 122 9.67 -12.01 -4.42
C ILE A 122 11.16 -11.99 -4.10
N ASN A 123 11.80 -13.14 -4.10
CA ASN A 123 13.23 -13.28 -3.91
C ASN A 123 13.71 -14.66 -4.37
N GLU A 124 15.03 -14.86 -4.36
CA GLU A 124 15.66 -16.14 -4.74
C GLU A 124 15.47 -17.28 -3.73
N LYS A 125 14.85 -17.00 -2.57
CA LYS A 125 14.66 -17.97 -1.47
C LYS A 125 13.35 -18.75 -1.60
N ASN A 126 12.76 -18.85 -2.78
CA ASN A 126 11.47 -19.49 -3.01
C ASN A 126 10.32 -18.90 -2.16
N GLU A 127 10.41 -17.62 -1.82
CA GLU A 127 9.32 -16.90 -1.18
C GLU A 127 8.36 -16.32 -2.21
N PHE A 128 7.07 -16.39 -1.90
CA PHE A 128 6.02 -15.88 -2.79
C PHE A 128 5.15 -14.88 -2.08
N ASN A 129 4.80 -13.80 -2.78
CA ASN A 129 3.76 -12.89 -2.33
C ASN A 129 2.41 -13.35 -2.90
N LEU A 130 1.45 -13.48 -2.00
CA LEU A 130 0.06 -13.72 -2.33
C LEU A 130 -0.75 -12.46 -2.03
N THR A 131 -1.50 -12.00 -3.01
CA THR A 131 -2.50 -10.95 -2.85
C THR A 131 -3.81 -11.41 -3.48
N CYS A 132 -4.86 -11.47 -2.68
CA CYS A 132 -6.20 -11.82 -3.16
C CYS A 132 -7.14 -10.63 -2.91
N ILE A 133 -7.72 -10.08 -3.97
CA ILE A 133 -8.70 -9.00 -3.89
C ILE A 133 -10.09 -9.61 -4.01
N ILE A 134 -10.96 -9.30 -3.07
CA ILE A 134 -12.32 -9.86 -2.99
C ILE A 134 -13.33 -8.74 -2.80
N ARG A 135 -14.40 -8.74 -3.56
CA ARG A 135 -15.52 -7.82 -3.32
C ARG A 135 -16.24 -8.16 -2.02
N ASN A 136 -16.41 -7.14 -1.17
CA ASN A 136 -17.10 -7.27 0.10
C ASN A 136 -17.82 -5.96 0.46
N LYS A 137 -19.01 -6.06 1.03
CA LYS A 137 -19.86 -4.88 1.32
C LYS A 137 -19.38 -4.10 2.55
N VAL A 138 -18.69 -4.77 3.48
CA VAL A 138 -18.20 -4.16 4.74
C VAL A 138 -16.67 -4.21 4.80
N PRO A 139 -16.03 -3.18 5.39
CA PRO A 139 -14.56 -3.12 5.45
C PRO A 139 -13.95 -4.12 6.45
N ASN A 140 -14.64 -4.40 7.55
CA ASN A 140 -14.15 -5.27 8.61
C ASN A 140 -14.67 -6.69 8.43
N LEU A 141 -13.80 -7.68 8.59
CA LEU A 141 -14.13 -9.10 8.53
C LEU A 141 -14.14 -9.64 9.97
N GLU A 142 -15.31 -10.08 10.45
CA GLU A 142 -15.46 -10.66 11.79
C GLU A 142 -14.70 -11.97 11.94
N ASN A 143 -14.77 -12.82 10.91
CA ASN A 143 -14.07 -14.11 10.87
C ASN A 143 -13.38 -14.32 9.51
N LEU A 144 -12.08 -14.09 9.48
CA LEU A 144 -11.29 -14.17 8.25
C LEU A 144 -11.24 -15.60 7.68
N LYS A 145 -11.13 -16.62 8.53
CA LYS A 145 -11.10 -18.03 8.07
C LYS A 145 -12.41 -18.42 7.41
N SER A 146 -13.54 -18.10 8.04
CA SER A 146 -14.86 -18.36 7.47
C SER A 146 -15.08 -17.59 6.17
N PHE A 147 -14.63 -16.34 6.12
CA PHE A 147 -14.70 -15.52 4.92
C PHE A 147 -13.91 -16.13 3.75
N ILE A 148 -12.67 -16.57 3.98
CA ILE A 148 -11.84 -17.23 2.97
C ILE A 148 -12.53 -18.50 2.47
N LYS A 149 -12.99 -19.36 3.38
CA LYS A 149 -13.70 -20.59 3.01
C LYS A 149 -14.89 -20.30 2.12
N GLN A 150 -15.72 -19.33 2.48
CA GLN A 150 -16.93 -19.00 1.75
C GLN A 150 -16.68 -18.29 0.40
N LYS A 151 -15.71 -17.39 0.34
CA LYS A 151 -15.52 -16.50 -0.82
C LYS A 151 -14.42 -16.94 -1.79
N VAL A 152 -13.45 -17.69 -1.31
CA VAL A 152 -12.30 -18.13 -2.11
C VAL A 152 -12.37 -19.62 -2.37
N LEU A 153 -12.39 -20.43 -1.31
CA LEU A 153 -12.28 -21.88 -1.42
C LEU A 153 -13.53 -22.54 -1.97
N SER A 154 -14.70 -21.91 -1.80
CA SER A 154 -15.93 -22.39 -2.47
C SER A 154 -15.85 -22.34 -3.99
N GLN A 155 -15.03 -21.47 -4.56
CA GLN A 155 -14.81 -21.35 -6.00
C GLN A 155 -13.56 -22.10 -6.47
N ASN A 156 -12.54 -22.20 -5.61
CA ASN A 156 -11.24 -22.77 -5.91
C ASN A 156 -10.70 -23.57 -4.71
N PRO A 157 -11.19 -24.78 -4.44
CA PRO A 157 -10.74 -25.57 -3.28
C PRO A 157 -9.24 -25.85 -3.28
N ASN A 158 -8.63 -25.99 -4.45
CA ASN A 158 -7.19 -26.25 -4.61
C ASN A 158 -6.29 -25.13 -4.07
N LEU A 159 -6.86 -23.96 -3.75
CA LEU A 159 -6.09 -22.85 -3.16
C LEU A 159 -5.98 -22.93 -1.64
N GLU A 160 -6.53 -23.97 -0.98
CA GLU A 160 -6.57 -24.09 0.48
C GLU A 160 -5.16 -24.03 1.10
N SER A 161 -4.20 -24.74 0.49
CA SER A 161 -2.82 -24.77 0.95
C SER A 161 -2.11 -23.40 0.95
N LEU A 162 -2.64 -22.43 0.22
CA LEU A 162 -2.09 -21.07 0.17
C LEU A 162 -2.43 -20.23 1.41
N PHE A 163 -3.49 -20.59 2.15
CA PHE A 163 -4.00 -19.75 3.24
C PHE A 163 -3.63 -20.33 4.60
N ASN A 164 -2.93 -19.55 5.41
CA ASN A 164 -2.53 -19.91 6.77
C ASN A 164 -2.86 -18.77 7.76
N ASP A 165 -2.56 -18.96 9.03
CA ASP A 165 -2.89 -18.02 10.11
C ASP A 165 -2.13 -16.67 10.04
N LYS A 166 -1.13 -16.54 9.18
CA LYS A 166 -0.36 -15.31 8.98
C LYS A 166 -1.03 -14.34 7.99
N ILE A 167 -2.09 -14.78 7.31
CA ILE A 167 -2.81 -13.94 6.37
C ILE A 167 -3.42 -12.72 7.07
N ARG A 168 -3.35 -11.57 6.41
CA ARG A 168 -3.93 -10.30 6.88
C ARG A 168 -4.92 -9.78 5.86
N SER A 169 -5.93 -9.08 6.36
CA SER A 169 -6.94 -8.41 5.54
C SER A 169 -6.77 -6.89 5.59
N TRP A 170 -6.97 -6.25 4.45
CA TRP A 170 -6.84 -4.80 4.26
C TRP A 170 -8.04 -4.29 3.47
N PRO A 171 -8.95 -3.52 4.07
CA PRO A 171 -10.02 -2.89 3.31
C PRO A 171 -9.44 -1.87 2.34
N LEU A 172 -9.98 -1.84 1.12
CA LEU A 172 -9.54 -0.93 0.09
C LEU A 172 -10.36 0.36 0.11
N TYR A 173 -9.65 1.47 0.09
CA TYR A 173 -10.24 2.81 0.08
C TYR A 173 -9.75 3.58 -1.14
N SER A 174 -10.53 4.58 -1.56
CA SER A 174 -10.09 5.60 -2.51
C SER A 174 -10.51 6.98 -2.04
N THR A 175 -9.83 8.00 -2.52
CA THR A 175 -10.27 9.38 -2.38
C THR A 175 -10.86 9.87 -3.69
N LYS A 176 -11.77 10.82 -3.61
CA LYS A 176 -12.19 11.58 -4.78
C LYS A 176 -10.98 12.34 -5.34
N LYS A 177 -11.01 12.62 -6.64
CA LYS A 177 -9.97 13.36 -7.36
C LYS A 177 -9.46 14.54 -6.52
N ILE A 178 -8.14 14.65 -6.38
CA ILE A 178 -7.51 15.75 -5.69
C ILE A 178 -7.76 17.01 -6.55
N LEU A 179 -8.41 18.00 -5.96
CA LEU A 179 -8.46 19.34 -6.51
C LEU A 179 -7.04 19.91 -6.44
N LYS A 180 -6.74 20.85 -7.33
CA LYS A 180 -5.45 21.59 -7.26
C LYS A 180 -5.27 22.11 -5.83
N PRO A 181 -4.06 21.95 -5.22
CA PRO A 181 -3.79 22.50 -3.91
C PRO A 181 -4.14 23.98 -3.88
N GLN A 182 -4.77 24.47 -2.81
CA GLN A 182 -5.09 25.89 -2.66
C GLN A 182 -3.82 26.76 -2.53
N ASN A 183 -2.76 26.17 -2.02
CA ASN A 183 -1.46 26.82 -1.89
C ASN A 183 -0.49 26.27 -2.94
N GLN A 184 0.12 27.16 -3.74
CA GLN A 184 1.06 26.80 -4.80
C GLN A 184 2.39 26.19 -4.30
N LYS A 185 2.65 26.25 -2.99
CA LYS A 185 3.86 25.70 -2.36
C LYS A 185 3.69 24.27 -1.87
N ILE A 186 2.52 23.67 -2.10
CA ILE A 186 2.19 22.35 -1.60
C ILE A 186 1.88 21.42 -2.76
N PHE A 187 2.52 20.28 -2.76
CA PHE A 187 2.36 19.22 -3.76
C PHE A 187 1.97 17.92 -3.07
N TYR A 188 1.08 17.16 -3.70
CA TYR A 188 0.71 15.81 -3.22
C TYR A 188 1.16 14.81 -4.26
N ILE A 189 1.81 13.74 -3.80
CA ILE A 189 2.28 12.62 -4.63
C ILE A 189 1.87 11.28 -4.02
N GLY A 190 1.87 10.23 -4.86
CA GLY A 190 1.45 8.88 -4.48
C GLY A 190 -0.04 8.65 -4.70
N ASP A 191 -0.57 7.62 -4.01
CA ASP A 191 -1.95 7.14 -4.15
C ASP A 191 -2.97 7.90 -3.28
#